data_1416e7d57b481e4e016ba84d1ffd875e
#
_entry.id   1416e7d57b481e4e016ba84d1ffd875e
#
_cell.length_a   1.000
_cell.length_b   1.000
_cell.length_c   1.000
_cell.angle_alpha   90.00
_cell.angle_beta   90.00
_cell.angle_gamma   90.00
#
_symmetry.space_group_name_H-M   'P 1'
#
loop_
_entity.id
_entity.type
_entity.pdbx_description
1 polymer ?
#
loop_
_entity_poly.entity_id
_entity_poly.type
_entity_poly.pdbx_seq_one_letter_code
_entity_poly.pdbx_strand_id
1 'polypeptide(L)'
;MNRLFILALLILTLNSTKANALVRGADISWCTEMENDGVKFYNTNGRETDIFALMKEIGMSAIRLRVWVDPATIGYGAYSDKADVVEKAKRAHGNGLDIMVDFHYSDFFVDPGVQTTPALWKNMSLDELKTAVANHTADVLQALKDEGIEPRWVQVGNETNNGMLWPTGKIDWDKSGTERYANYVALNNAGYDAVKSVFRNAKVILHIANAYNAGSWDGWFFKDITAAGAKFDIIGLSHYPDYEQWNSNVDDAVSNANAANSVATLGKLYNVPVMICETGYSTYDPERARTVMQDLLKRMEAIPQCAGIFYWEPETDGKWKPAYYNNIGWDAYSMGAFSEGRPTAALDPFRDGNGAVSEIAAD
;
A
#
# COMPACT_ATOMS: atom_id res chain seq x y z
N MET A 1 -72.20 -6.78 -13.82
CA MET A 1 -71.09 -5.75 -13.81
C MET A 1 -70.06 -6.21 -12.79
N ASN A 2 -69.06 -6.99 -13.25
CA ASN A 2 -67.96 -7.50 -12.42
C ASN A 2 -66.80 -6.56 -12.54
N ARG A 3 -66.39 -5.93 -11.40
CA ARG A 3 -65.15 -5.14 -11.30
C ARG A 3 -64.05 -6.07 -10.86
N LEU A 4 -63.09 -6.35 -11.76
CA LEU A 4 -61.83 -6.98 -11.45
C LEU A 4 -60.90 -5.93 -10.80
N PHE A 5 -60.48 -6.17 -9.56
CA PHE A 5 -59.38 -5.45 -8.92
C PHE A 5 -58.07 -6.16 -9.28
N ILE A 6 -57.25 -5.51 -10.09
CA ILE A 6 -55.85 -5.94 -10.34
C ILE A 6 -54.99 -5.37 -9.24
N LEU A 7 -54.49 -6.26 -8.37
CA LEU A 7 -53.52 -5.94 -7.32
C LEU A 7 -52.11 -5.99 -7.95
N ALA A 8 -51.55 -4.84 -8.24
CA ALA A 8 -50.16 -4.77 -8.70
C ALA A 8 -49.20 -4.98 -7.51
N LEU A 9 -48.55 -6.13 -7.46
CA LEU A 9 -47.51 -6.45 -6.49
C LEU A 9 -46.21 -5.77 -6.94
N LEU A 10 -45.83 -4.67 -6.27
CA LEU A 10 -44.53 -4.02 -6.46
C LEU A 10 -43.46 -4.90 -5.76
N ILE A 11 -42.73 -5.69 -6.52
CA ILE A 11 -41.55 -6.42 -6.03
C ILE A 11 -40.41 -5.40 -5.98
N LEU A 12 -40.16 -4.83 -4.80
CA LEU A 12 -38.90 -4.12 -4.52
C LEU A 12 -37.80 -5.18 -4.50
N THR A 13 -37.05 -5.30 -5.59
CA THR A 13 -35.76 -5.99 -5.58
C THR A 13 -34.78 -5.11 -4.80
N LEU A 14 -34.56 -5.44 -3.54
CA LEU A 14 -33.43 -5.00 -2.78
C LEU A 14 -32.17 -5.56 -3.47
N ASN A 15 -31.58 -4.77 -4.36
CA ASN A 15 -30.21 -4.98 -4.77
C ASN A 15 -29.34 -4.73 -3.53
N SER A 16 -29.14 -5.76 -2.72
CA SER A 16 -28.01 -5.77 -1.78
C SER A 16 -26.75 -5.79 -2.63
N THR A 17 -26.18 -4.61 -2.89
CA THR A 17 -24.77 -4.55 -3.29
C THR A 17 -24.00 -5.27 -2.18
N LYS A 18 -23.51 -6.48 -2.48
CA LYS A 18 -22.51 -7.11 -1.61
C LYS A 18 -21.43 -6.08 -1.43
N ALA A 19 -21.26 -5.57 -0.21
CA ALA A 19 -20.07 -4.80 0.13
C ALA A 19 -18.89 -5.67 -0.31
N ASN A 20 -18.05 -5.16 -1.19
CA ASN A 20 -16.84 -5.88 -1.58
C ASN A 20 -16.09 -6.20 -0.30
N ALA A 21 -15.73 -7.47 -0.11
CA ALA A 21 -14.95 -7.86 1.05
C ALA A 21 -13.66 -7.00 1.09
N LEU A 22 -13.29 -6.53 2.29
CA LEU A 22 -12.07 -5.76 2.51
C LEU A 22 -10.87 -6.54 1.97
N VAL A 23 -10.08 -5.94 1.10
CA VAL A 23 -8.83 -6.55 0.62
C VAL A 23 -7.84 -6.61 1.78
N ARG A 24 -7.27 -7.77 2.02
CA ARG A 24 -6.19 -8.02 2.97
C ARG A 24 -4.95 -8.36 2.19
N GLY A 25 -3.93 -7.54 2.29
CA GLY A 25 -2.72 -7.66 1.51
C GLY A 25 -1.46 -7.57 2.36
N ALA A 26 -0.34 -7.86 1.73
CA ALA A 26 0.99 -7.69 2.27
C ALA A 26 1.91 -7.06 1.23
N ASP A 27 2.80 -6.17 1.66
CA ASP A 27 3.99 -5.80 0.89
C ASP A 27 5.11 -6.75 1.31
N ILE A 28 5.63 -7.53 0.38
CA ILE A 28 6.73 -8.46 0.63
C ILE A 28 7.88 -8.20 -0.35
N SER A 29 8.18 -6.93 -0.55
CA SER A 29 9.15 -6.50 -1.56
C SER A 29 10.59 -6.93 -1.23
N TRP A 30 10.91 -7.24 0.03
CA TRP A 30 12.22 -7.76 0.44
C TRP A 30 12.40 -9.27 0.19
N CYS A 31 11.34 -10.00 -0.13
CA CYS A 31 11.37 -11.47 -0.14
C CYS A 31 12.51 -12.08 -0.99
N THR A 32 12.78 -11.54 -2.17
CA THR A 32 13.86 -12.06 -3.05
C THR A 32 15.26 -11.81 -2.48
N GLU A 33 15.47 -10.66 -1.81
CA GLU A 33 16.73 -10.39 -1.13
C GLU A 33 16.91 -11.28 0.10
N MET A 34 15.88 -11.47 0.91
CA MET A 34 15.89 -12.38 2.05
C MET A 34 16.17 -13.82 1.62
N GLU A 35 15.49 -14.31 0.59
CA GLU A 35 15.71 -15.66 0.02
C GLU A 35 17.14 -15.83 -0.49
N ASN A 36 17.71 -14.80 -1.12
CA ASN A 36 19.07 -14.79 -1.62
C ASN A 36 20.11 -14.80 -0.48
N ASP A 37 19.78 -14.21 0.65
CA ASP A 37 20.55 -14.28 1.90
C ASP A 37 20.37 -15.60 2.65
N GLY A 38 19.57 -16.52 2.12
CA GLY A 38 19.34 -17.86 2.67
C GLY A 38 18.21 -17.93 3.69
N VAL A 39 17.39 -16.88 3.84
CA VAL A 39 16.19 -16.92 4.68
C VAL A 39 15.18 -17.88 4.06
N LYS A 40 14.59 -18.73 4.91
CA LYS A 40 13.58 -19.69 4.53
C LYS A 40 12.29 -19.41 5.26
N PHE A 41 11.17 -19.62 4.58
CA PHE A 41 9.85 -19.41 5.14
C PHE A 41 9.15 -20.75 5.39
N TYR A 42 8.42 -20.83 6.50
CA TYR A 42 7.74 -22.03 6.93
C TYR A 42 6.29 -21.74 7.29
N ASN A 43 5.41 -22.64 6.89
CA ASN A 43 4.01 -22.56 7.32
C ASN A 43 3.82 -23.03 8.78
N THR A 44 2.60 -22.96 9.28
CA THR A 44 2.24 -23.34 10.65
C THR A 44 2.56 -24.80 10.99
N ASN A 45 2.62 -25.69 9.97
CA ASN A 45 3.00 -27.09 10.12
C ASN A 45 4.51 -27.32 10.07
N GLY A 46 5.32 -26.26 9.98
CA GLY A 46 6.77 -26.33 9.92
C GLY A 46 7.33 -26.77 8.56
N ARG A 47 6.52 -26.80 7.51
CA ARG A 47 6.94 -27.10 6.16
C ARG A 47 7.52 -25.86 5.49
N GLU A 48 8.71 -25.97 4.89
CA GLU A 48 9.27 -24.92 4.03
C GLU A 48 8.30 -24.64 2.87
N THR A 49 7.98 -23.37 2.67
CA THR A 49 6.91 -22.93 1.78
C THR A 49 7.33 -21.63 1.08
N ASP A 50 7.01 -21.50 -0.21
CA ASP A 50 7.14 -20.24 -0.93
C ASP A 50 6.38 -19.13 -0.22
N ILE A 51 7.00 -17.93 -0.10
CA ILE A 51 6.40 -16.82 0.69
C ILE A 51 5.07 -16.34 0.11
N PHE A 52 4.87 -16.36 -1.22
CA PHE A 52 3.59 -15.97 -1.84
C PHE A 52 2.49 -17.00 -1.55
N ALA A 53 2.83 -18.30 -1.62
CA ALA A 53 1.91 -19.36 -1.21
C ALA A 53 1.58 -19.25 0.28
N LEU A 54 2.55 -18.90 1.13
CA LEU A 54 2.34 -18.69 2.55
C LEU A 54 1.44 -17.48 2.83
N MET A 55 1.61 -16.36 2.12
CA MET A 55 0.70 -15.21 2.24
C MET A 55 -0.74 -15.60 1.89
N LYS A 56 -0.94 -16.42 0.84
CA LYS A 56 -2.25 -16.96 0.51
C LYS A 56 -2.81 -17.86 1.61
N GLU A 57 -1.99 -18.76 2.18
CA GLU A 57 -2.37 -19.63 3.30
C GLU A 57 -2.77 -18.83 4.55
N ILE A 58 -2.12 -17.69 4.80
CA ILE A 58 -2.45 -16.76 5.90
C ILE A 58 -3.79 -16.05 5.67
N GLY A 59 -4.30 -15.99 4.44
CA GLY A 59 -5.56 -15.31 4.12
C GLY A 59 -5.38 -13.99 3.38
N MET A 60 -4.16 -13.65 2.97
CA MET A 60 -3.94 -12.50 2.11
C MET A 60 -4.54 -12.75 0.72
N SER A 61 -5.14 -11.73 0.14
CA SER A 61 -5.75 -11.77 -1.19
C SER A 61 -4.98 -10.93 -2.21
N ALA A 62 -4.01 -10.14 -1.75
CA ALA A 62 -3.23 -9.24 -2.59
C ALA A 62 -1.79 -9.07 -2.07
N ILE A 63 -0.88 -8.74 -3.00
CA ILE A 63 0.51 -8.41 -2.73
C ILE A 63 0.81 -7.01 -3.28
N ARG A 64 1.47 -6.18 -2.49
CA ARG A 64 2.07 -4.92 -2.89
C ARG A 64 3.55 -5.15 -3.19
N LEU A 65 4.05 -4.58 -4.28
CA LEU A 65 5.41 -4.71 -4.74
C LEU A 65 5.98 -3.33 -5.06
N ARG A 66 6.99 -2.93 -4.30
CA ARG A 66 7.77 -1.71 -4.50
C ARG A 66 8.62 -1.85 -5.76
N VAL A 67 8.72 -0.78 -6.55
CA VAL A 67 9.64 -0.69 -7.68
C VAL A 67 10.49 0.57 -7.62
N TRP A 68 11.81 0.39 -7.76
CA TRP A 68 12.81 1.44 -7.89
C TRP A 68 13.25 1.63 -9.35
N VAL A 69 13.94 2.74 -9.65
CA VAL A 69 14.35 3.07 -11.01
C VAL A 69 15.63 2.34 -11.40
N ASP A 70 16.71 2.53 -10.66
CA ASP A 70 18.01 1.89 -10.91
C ASP A 70 18.79 1.67 -9.59
N PRO A 71 18.35 0.74 -8.74
CA PRO A 71 19.00 0.49 -7.45
C PRO A 71 20.44 -0.02 -7.60
N ALA A 72 20.79 -0.65 -8.71
CA ALA A 72 22.14 -1.16 -8.96
C ALA A 72 23.17 -0.03 -9.06
N THR A 73 22.78 1.13 -9.62
CA THR A 73 23.67 2.31 -9.77
C THR A 73 24.16 2.84 -8.44
N ILE A 74 23.42 2.67 -7.35
CA ILE A 74 23.81 3.10 -6.00
C ILE A 74 24.32 1.95 -5.12
N GLY A 75 24.54 0.77 -5.69
CA GLY A 75 25.19 -0.37 -5.03
C GLY A 75 24.25 -1.26 -4.20
N TYR A 76 22.94 -1.16 -4.38
CA TYR A 76 21.94 -1.96 -3.64
C TYR A 76 21.48 -3.22 -4.42
N GLY A 77 22.24 -3.61 -5.44
CA GLY A 77 21.88 -4.76 -6.28
C GLY A 77 20.70 -4.46 -7.19
N ALA A 78 20.07 -5.50 -7.70
CA ALA A 78 18.92 -5.41 -8.61
C ALA A 78 17.58 -5.65 -7.89
N TYR A 79 17.56 -5.65 -6.56
CA TYR A 79 16.31 -5.87 -5.81
C TYR A 79 15.36 -4.69 -5.97
N SER A 80 14.09 -4.99 -6.15
CA SER A 80 13.03 -4.01 -6.43
C SER A 80 13.23 -3.22 -7.74
N ASP A 81 14.08 -3.64 -8.65
CA ASP A 81 14.09 -3.16 -10.02
C ASP A 81 12.92 -3.77 -10.84
N LYS A 82 12.79 -3.36 -12.10
CA LYS A 82 11.75 -3.89 -13.00
C LYS A 82 11.77 -5.42 -13.10
N ALA A 83 12.95 -6.04 -13.24
CA ALA A 83 13.06 -7.47 -13.45
C ALA A 83 12.66 -8.26 -12.19
N ASP A 84 13.10 -7.81 -11.02
CA ASP A 84 12.76 -8.39 -9.73
C ASP A 84 11.26 -8.25 -9.42
N VAL A 85 10.66 -7.09 -9.73
CA VAL A 85 9.20 -6.88 -9.57
C VAL A 85 8.40 -7.79 -10.48
N VAL A 86 8.81 -7.99 -11.73
CA VAL A 86 8.15 -8.93 -12.66
C VAL A 86 8.21 -10.36 -12.13
N GLU A 87 9.35 -10.80 -11.61
CA GLU A 87 9.49 -12.14 -11.05
C GLU A 87 8.60 -12.35 -9.82
N LYS A 88 8.55 -11.38 -8.89
CA LYS A 88 7.64 -11.40 -7.75
C LYS A 88 6.18 -11.40 -8.18
N ALA A 89 5.83 -10.59 -9.17
CA ALA A 89 4.47 -10.52 -9.71
C ALA A 89 4.02 -11.86 -10.34
N LYS A 90 4.91 -12.58 -11.03
CA LYS A 90 4.62 -13.92 -11.55
C LYS A 90 4.32 -14.91 -10.43
N ARG A 91 5.09 -14.87 -9.35
CA ARG A 91 4.85 -15.71 -8.16
C ARG A 91 3.52 -15.37 -7.49
N ALA A 92 3.21 -14.08 -7.30
CA ALA A 92 1.93 -13.63 -6.75
C ALA A 92 0.76 -14.08 -7.63
N HIS A 93 0.83 -13.82 -8.93
CA HIS A 93 -0.19 -14.20 -9.91
C HIS A 93 -0.42 -15.72 -9.96
N GLY A 94 0.67 -16.51 -9.95
CA GLY A 94 0.62 -17.98 -9.91
C GLY A 94 -0.07 -18.53 -8.67
N ASN A 95 -0.10 -17.79 -7.56
CA ASN A 95 -0.83 -18.10 -6.33
C ASN A 95 -2.25 -17.48 -6.28
N GLY A 96 -2.71 -16.82 -7.35
CA GLY A 96 -4.04 -16.19 -7.42
C GLY A 96 -4.19 -15.02 -6.46
N LEU A 97 -3.12 -14.24 -6.27
CA LEU A 97 -3.10 -13.00 -5.50
C LEU A 97 -3.22 -11.80 -6.44
N ASP A 98 -4.05 -10.84 -6.07
CA ASP A 98 -4.11 -9.54 -6.75
C ASP A 98 -2.78 -8.79 -6.53
N ILE A 99 -2.43 -7.89 -7.44
CA ILE A 99 -1.15 -7.18 -7.39
C ILE A 99 -1.39 -5.68 -7.31
N MET A 100 -0.65 -5.02 -6.41
CA MET A 100 -0.42 -3.59 -6.36
C MET A 100 1.05 -3.33 -6.69
N VAL A 101 1.32 -2.45 -7.66
CA VAL A 101 2.67 -1.97 -7.95
C VAL A 101 2.86 -0.60 -7.33
N ASP A 102 3.92 -0.43 -6.55
CA ASP A 102 4.25 0.80 -5.86
C ASP A 102 5.50 1.47 -6.46
N PHE A 103 5.30 2.52 -7.22
CA PHE A 103 6.38 3.29 -7.84
C PHE A 103 6.97 4.31 -6.87
N HIS A 104 8.19 4.10 -6.41
CA HIS A 104 8.92 5.07 -5.60
C HIS A 104 9.48 6.25 -6.42
N TYR A 105 9.70 6.07 -7.73
CA TYR A 105 10.40 7.03 -8.61
C TYR A 105 11.72 7.52 -8.01
N SER A 106 12.48 6.61 -7.44
CA SER A 106 13.78 6.79 -6.82
C SER A 106 14.61 5.54 -7.05
N ASP A 107 15.90 5.59 -6.79
CA ASP A 107 16.79 4.42 -6.78
C ASP A 107 16.77 3.71 -5.42
N PHE A 108 16.01 4.25 -4.45
CA PHE A 108 15.89 3.76 -3.08
C PHE A 108 14.56 4.15 -2.44
N PHE A 109 14.38 3.84 -1.15
CA PHE A 109 13.22 4.24 -0.37
C PHE A 109 12.98 5.75 -0.43
N VAL A 110 11.72 6.11 -0.53
CA VAL A 110 11.21 7.47 -0.34
C VAL A 110 10.11 7.46 0.72
N ASP A 111 10.05 8.55 1.47
CA ASP A 111 9.10 8.79 2.54
C ASP A 111 8.78 10.30 2.63
N PRO A 112 7.93 10.76 3.59
CA PRO A 112 7.61 12.19 3.70
C PRO A 112 8.80 13.10 3.96
N GLY A 113 9.91 12.58 4.48
CA GLY A 113 11.15 13.31 4.77
C GLY A 113 12.16 13.28 3.65
N VAL A 114 12.07 12.33 2.72
CA VAL A 114 13.04 12.14 1.63
C VAL A 114 12.37 11.65 0.35
N GLN A 115 12.53 12.38 -0.75
CA GLN A 115 11.98 12.05 -2.06
C GLN A 115 13.07 12.25 -3.13
N THR A 116 14.14 11.44 -3.00
CA THR A 116 15.36 11.59 -3.81
C THR A 116 15.10 11.27 -5.27
N THR A 117 15.40 12.23 -6.15
CA THR A 117 15.35 12.01 -7.60
C THR A 117 16.40 10.97 -8.02
N PRO A 118 16.05 9.98 -8.87
CA PRO A 118 17.00 9.00 -9.38
C PRO A 118 18.27 9.64 -9.96
N ALA A 119 19.41 8.97 -9.80
CA ALA A 119 20.68 9.46 -10.29
C ALA A 119 20.65 9.81 -11.79
N LEU A 120 19.98 8.98 -12.59
CA LEU A 120 19.81 9.19 -14.03
C LEU A 120 18.93 10.41 -14.38
N TRP A 121 18.07 10.87 -13.44
CA TRP A 121 17.11 11.96 -13.69
C TRP A 121 17.51 13.27 -13.02
N LYS A 122 18.61 13.29 -12.28
CA LYS A 122 19.03 14.38 -11.38
C LYS A 122 19.08 15.78 -12.01
N ASN A 123 19.41 15.86 -13.32
CA ASN A 123 19.57 17.13 -14.03
C ASN A 123 18.43 17.43 -15.00
N MET A 124 17.34 16.68 -14.95
CA MET A 124 16.20 16.84 -15.82
C MET A 124 15.33 18.04 -15.42
N SER A 125 14.83 18.75 -16.40
CA SER A 125 13.77 19.76 -16.24
C SER A 125 12.46 19.09 -15.82
N LEU A 126 11.45 19.86 -15.42
CA LEU A 126 10.12 19.33 -15.10
C LEU A 126 9.52 18.52 -16.26
N ASP A 127 9.62 19.00 -17.49
CA ASP A 127 9.05 18.31 -18.66
C ASP A 127 9.80 17.02 -18.97
N GLU A 128 11.11 16.99 -18.80
CA GLU A 128 11.90 15.76 -18.92
C GLU A 128 11.57 14.77 -17.80
N LEU A 129 11.37 15.22 -16.55
CA LEU A 129 10.95 14.38 -15.43
C LEU A 129 9.54 13.80 -15.66
N LYS A 130 8.58 14.57 -16.18
CA LYS A 130 7.26 14.05 -16.55
C LYS A 130 7.39 12.92 -17.59
N THR A 131 8.26 13.11 -18.58
CA THR A 131 8.53 12.09 -19.60
C THR A 131 9.21 10.86 -18.98
N ALA A 132 10.17 11.03 -18.07
CA ALA A 132 10.86 9.94 -17.38
C ALA A 132 9.91 9.13 -16.50
N VAL A 133 9.05 9.80 -15.71
CA VAL A 133 7.99 9.17 -14.92
C VAL A 133 7.06 8.34 -15.82
N ALA A 134 6.56 8.93 -16.91
CA ALA A 134 5.65 8.24 -17.81
C ALA A 134 6.32 7.01 -18.45
N ASN A 135 7.55 7.16 -18.93
CA ASN A 135 8.29 6.08 -19.58
C ASN A 135 8.62 4.93 -18.62
N HIS A 136 9.11 5.23 -17.40
CA HIS A 136 9.41 4.21 -16.40
C HIS A 136 8.14 3.46 -15.98
N THR A 137 7.05 4.18 -15.72
CA THR A 137 5.75 3.58 -15.40
C THR A 137 5.27 2.65 -16.51
N ALA A 138 5.29 3.13 -17.75
CA ALA A 138 4.84 2.35 -18.90
C ALA A 138 5.75 1.13 -19.15
N ASP A 139 7.06 1.26 -18.99
CA ASP A 139 8.03 0.19 -19.19
C ASP A 139 7.84 -0.96 -18.19
N VAL A 140 7.71 -0.66 -16.91
CA VAL A 140 7.43 -1.68 -15.88
C VAL A 140 6.08 -2.36 -16.11
N LEU A 141 5.04 -1.57 -16.36
CA LEU A 141 3.70 -2.12 -16.57
C LEU A 141 3.59 -2.91 -17.87
N GLN A 142 4.30 -2.51 -18.92
CA GLN A 142 4.36 -3.29 -20.17
C GLN A 142 5.05 -4.63 -19.94
N ALA A 143 6.13 -4.68 -19.15
CA ALA A 143 6.80 -5.93 -18.81
C ALA A 143 5.85 -6.90 -18.05
N LEU A 144 5.01 -6.40 -17.15
CA LEU A 144 3.97 -7.21 -16.52
C LEU A 144 2.92 -7.69 -17.52
N LYS A 145 2.51 -6.82 -18.45
CA LYS A 145 1.53 -7.16 -19.49
C LYS A 145 2.04 -8.22 -20.45
N ASP A 146 3.32 -8.20 -20.77
CA ASP A 146 3.96 -9.20 -21.64
C ASP A 146 3.98 -10.60 -20.97
N GLU A 147 3.95 -10.65 -19.63
CA GLU A 147 3.77 -11.88 -18.84
C GLU A 147 2.26 -12.24 -18.59
N GLY A 148 1.34 -11.47 -19.16
CA GLY A 148 -0.11 -11.69 -18.98
C GLY A 148 -0.64 -11.26 -17.60
N ILE A 149 0.08 -10.39 -16.89
CA ILE A 149 -0.24 -9.93 -15.53
C ILE A 149 -0.81 -8.51 -15.61
N GLU A 150 -2.04 -8.29 -15.15
CA GLU A 150 -2.67 -6.99 -14.99
C GLU A 150 -2.72 -6.64 -13.49
N PRO A 151 -1.96 -5.64 -13.03
CA PRO A 151 -2.06 -5.18 -11.64
C PRO A 151 -3.43 -4.54 -11.40
N ARG A 152 -4.05 -4.88 -10.29
CA ARG A 152 -5.34 -4.29 -9.90
C ARG A 152 -5.18 -2.84 -9.48
N TRP A 153 -4.05 -2.53 -8.84
CA TRP A 153 -3.73 -1.18 -8.37
C TRP A 153 -2.30 -0.79 -8.76
N VAL A 154 -2.12 0.50 -8.97
CA VAL A 154 -0.80 1.09 -9.20
C VAL A 154 -0.69 2.35 -8.38
N GLN A 155 0.29 2.40 -7.51
CA GLN A 155 0.61 3.54 -6.67
C GLN A 155 1.62 4.42 -7.40
N VAL A 156 1.26 5.69 -7.60
CA VAL A 156 2.09 6.69 -8.28
C VAL A 156 2.77 7.56 -7.23
N GLY A 157 4.00 7.21 -6.89
CA GLY A 157 4.75 7.78 -5.77
C GLY A 157 4.41 7.11 -4.43
N ASN A 158 5.39 7.03 -3.55
CA ASN A 158 5.26 6.54 -2.19
C ASN A 158 5.30 7.69 -1.20
N GLU A 159 4.30 7.78 -0.30
CA GLU A 159 4.23 8.75 0.81
C GLU A 159 4.53 10.20 0.41
N THR A 160 3.84 10.68 -0.62
CA THR A 160 4.11 11.95 -1.29
C THR A 160 3.57 13.18 -0.56
N ASN A 161 3.52 13.16 0.77
CA ASN A 161 3.05 14.25 1.64
C ASN A 161 3.71 15.59 1.32
N ASN A 162 4.97 15.59 0.96
CA ASN A 162 5.76 16.78 0.61
C ASN A 162 6.18 16.81 -0.87
N GLY A 163 5.40 16.13 -1.74
CA GLY A 163 5.70 15.99 -3.17
C GLY A 163 6.58 14.79 -3.47
N MET A 164 7.16 14.73 -4.68
CA MET A 164 8.02 13.65 -5.16
C MET A 164 9.16 14.21 -6.02
N LEU A 165 10.22 13.43 -6.28
CA LEU A 165 11.33 13.82 -7.18
C LEU A 165 11.91 15.20 -6.81
N TRP A 166 12.43 15.31 -5.57
CA TRP A 166 13.00 16.56 -5.08
C TRP A 166 14.30 16.93 -5.78
N PRO A 167 14.58 18.26 -5.98
CA PRO A 167 13.76 19.41 -5.51
C PRO A 167 12.59 19.77 -6.44
N THR A 168 12.55 19.29 -7.70
CA THR A 168 11.65 19.79 -8.73
C THR A 168 10.17 19.60 -8.41
N GLY A 169 9.78 18.41 -7.92
CA GLY A 169 8.40 18.09 -7.54
C GLY A 169 8.10 18.26 -6.06
N LYS A 170 9.01 18.91 -5.30
CA LYS A 170 8.75 19.24 -3.89
C LYS A 170 7.63 20.26 -3.78
N ILE A 171 6.75 20.09 -2.78
CA ILE A 171 5.72 21.09 -2.49
C ILE A 171 6.38 22.39 -2.07
N ASP A 172 6.03 23.47 -2.77
CA ASP A 172 6.63 24.79 -2.60
C ASP A 172 5.85 25.62 -1.58
N TRP A 173 6.28 25.57 -0.33
CA TRP A 173 5.61 26.26 0.78
C TRP A 173 5.73 27.79 0.72
N ASP A 174 6.59 28.36 -0.13
CA ASP A 174 6.69 29.80 -0.36
C ASP A 174 5.55 30.32 -1.28
N LYS A 175 4.86 29.40 -1.97
CA LYS A 175 3.69 29.70 -2.78
C LYS A 175 2.38 29.46 -2.01
N SER A 176 1.27 29.90 -2.57
CA SER A 176 -0.06 29.73 -1.97
C SER A 176 -1.02 28.99 -2.92
N GLY A 177 -2.08 28.40 -2.34
CA GLY A 177 -3.12 27.74 -3.10
C GLY A 177 -2.59 26.65 -4.01
N THR A 178 -3.15 26.54 -5.21
CA THR A 178 -2.83 25.49 -6.19
C THR A 178 -1.42 25.60 -6.79
N GLU A 179 -0.84 26.81 -6.82
CA GLU A 179 0.54 26.98 -7.34
C GLU A 179 1.58 26.20 -6.53
N ARG A 180 1.34 26.05 -5.22
CA ARG A 180 2.20 25.28 -4.31
C ARG A 180 2.44 23.86 -4.80
N TYR A 181 1.45 23.25 -5.42
CA TYR A 181 1.43 21.85 -5.80
C TYR A 181 1.67 21.62 -7.31
N ALA A 182 1.85 22.67 -8.10
CA ALA A 182 1.84 22.58 -9.56
C ALA A 182 2.79 21.53 -10.14
N ASN A 183 4.06 21.53 -9.70
CA ASN A 183 5.05 20.56 -10.19
C ASN A 183 4.73 19.13 -9.74
N TYR A 184 4.36 18.95 -8.47
CA TYR A 184 3.96 17.65 -7.94
C TYR A 184 2.76 17.08 -8.71
N VAL A 185 1.70 17.87 -8.90
CA VAL A 185 0.51 17.45 -9.64
C VAL A 185 0.83 17.10 -11.08
N ALA A 186 1.73 17.85 -11.73
CA ALA A 186 2.16 17.56 -13.10
C ALA A 186 2.87 16.20 -13.20
N LEU A 187 3.74 15.87 -12.24
CA LEU A 187 4.44 14.58 -12.15
C LEU A 187 3.49 13.43 -11.82
N ASN A 188 2.62 13.60 -10.83
CA ASN A 188 1.59 12.63 -10.49
C ASN A 188 0.70 12.30 -11.70
N ASN A 189 0.25 13.34 -12.43
CA ASN A 189 -0.62 13.15 -13.58
C ASN A 189 0.09 12.46 -14.75
N ALA A 190 1.40 12.67 -14.92
CA ALA A 190 2.19 11.94 -15.91
C ALA A 190 2.23 10.43 -15.60
N GLY A 191 2.41 10.07 -14.33
CA GLY A 191 2.33 8.67 -13.87
C GLY A 191 0.92 8.09 -14.05
N TYR A 192 -0.12 8.82 -13.62
CA TYR A 192 -1.51 8.42 -13.81
C TYR A 192 -1.84 8.10 -15.27
N ASP A 193 -1.52 9.02 -16.17
CA ASP A 193 -1.82 8.87 -17.59
C ASP A 193 -1.04 7.70 -18.22
N ALA A 194 0.21 7.47 -17.77
CA ALA A 194 1.00 6.31 -18.18
C ALA A 194 0.37 4.99 -17.73
N VAL A 195 -0.10 4.88 -16.49
CA VAL A 195 -0.84 3.69 -16.03
C VAL A 195 -2.04 3.44 -16.92
N LYS A 196 -2.87 4.45 -17.16
CA LYS A 196 -4.09 4.32 -17.97
C LYS A 196 -3.81 3.99 -19.43
N SER A 197 -2.64 4.35 -19.95
CA SER A 197 -2.24 4.01 -21.32
C SER A 197 -1.92 2.53 -21.50
N VAL A 198 -1.38 1.86 -20.46
CA VAL A 198 -1.04 0.43 -20.49
C VAL A 198 -2.21 -0.43 -20.00
N PHE A 199 -2.78 -0.05 -18.83
CA PHE A 199 -3.88 -0.76 -18.16
C PHE A 199 -5.02 0.20 -17.82
N ARG A 200 -5.99 0.30 -18.71
CA ARG A 200 -7.14 1.21 -18.53
C ARG A 200 -7.95 0.97 -17.25
N ASN A 201 -8.03 -0.27 -16.83
CA ASN A 201 -8.87 -0.67 -15.70
C ASN A 201 -8.13 -0.63 -14.35
N ALA A 202 -6.80 -0.67 -14.35
CA ALA A 202 -6.01 -0.55 -13.14
C ALA A 202 -6.35 0.73 -12.38
N LYS A 203 -6.49 0.64 -11.06
CA LYS A 203 -6.82 1.78 -10.21
C LYS A 203 -5.55 2.46 -9.75
N VAL A 204 -5.47 3.77 -9.95
CA VAL A 204 -4.31 4.57 -9.57
C VAL A 204 -4.50 5.12 -8.15
N ILE A 205 -3.51 4.87 -7.31
CA ILE A 205 -3.48 5.31 -5.91
C ILE A 205 -2.56 6.52 -5.78
N LEU A 206 -3.05 7.58 -5.13
CA LEU A 206 -2.24 8.66 -4.59
C LEU A 206 -2.01 8.37 -3.12
N HIS A 207 -0.75 8.19 -2.71
CA HIS A 207 -0.36 7.69 -1.40
C HIS A 207 0.33 8.76 -0.54
N ILE A 208 -0.15 8.88 0.72
CA ILE A 208 0.45 9.71 1.76
C ILE A 208 0.56 8.96 3.08
N ALA A 209 1.51 9.36 3.92
CA ALA A 209 1.69 8.83 5.28
C ALA A 209 0.75 9.48 6.31
N ASN A 210 0.73 8.90 7.52
CA ASN A 210 0.09 9.45 8.72
C ASN A 210 -1.44 9.48 8.66
N ALA A 211 -2.06 8.32 8.43
CA ALA A 211 -3.51 8.15 8.39
C ALA A 211 -4.23 8.67 9.64
N TYR A 212 -3.58 8.61 10.81
CA TYR A 212 -4.14 9.07 12.07
C TYR A 212 -4.40 10.58 12.14
N ASN A 213 -3.92 11.34 11.16
CA ASN A 213 -4.01 12.81 11.16
C ASN A 213 -5.16 13.33 10.29
N ALA A 214 -6.37 12.79 10.50
CA ALA A 214 -7.54 12.98 9.65
C ALA A 214 -7.90 14.43 9.36
N GLY A 215 -7.92 15.26 10.39
CA GLY A 215 -8.38 16.65 10.27
C GLY A 215 -7.43 17.54 9.49
N SER A 216 -6.16 17.13 9.34
CA SER A 216 -5.14 17.91 8.64
C SER A 216 -5.16 17.66 7.14
N TRP A 217 -5.36 16.40 6.71
CA TRP A 217 -5.22 16.04 5.29
C TRP A 217 -6.33 16.59 4.41
N ASP A 218 -7.57 16.66 4.93
CA ASP A 218 -8.67 17.28 4.20
C ASP A 218 -8.50 18.80 4.11
N GLY A 219 -8.10 19.44 5.22
CA GLY A 219 -8.07 20.90 5.34
C GLY A 219 -7.05 21.58 4.41
N TRP A 220 -5.97 20.93 4.03
CA TRP A 220 -4.92 21.59 3.26
C TRP A 220 -4.34 20.77 2.10
N PHE A 221 -4.22 19.43 2.19
CA PHE A 221 -3.57 18.62 1.15
C PHE A 221 -4.56 18.25 0.04
N PHE A 222 -5.54 17.39 0.33
CA PHE A 222 -6.44 16.85 -0.71
C PHE A 222 -7.30 17.93 -1.37
N LYS A 223 -7.75 18.91 -0.61
CA LYS A 223 -8.48 20.05 -1.14
C LYS A 223 -7.67 20.80 -2.20
N ASP A 224 -6.41 21.10 -1.88
CA ASP A 224 -5.56 21.92 -2.74
C ASP A 224 -5.06 21.13 -3.96
N ILE A 225 -4.63 19.87 -3.79
CA ILE A 225 -4.19 19.06 -4.93
C ILE A 225 -5.33 18.72 -5.90
N THR A 226 -6.54 18.51 -5.39
CA THR A 226 -7.71 18.27 -6.21
C THR A 226 -8.07 19.54 -7.01
N ALA A 227 -8.02 20.70 -6.36
CA ALA A 227 -8.21 22.00 -7.03
C ALA A 227 -7.11 22.28 -8.06
N ALA A 228 -5.89 21.79 -7.85
CA ALA A 228 -4.77 21.84 -8.81
C ALA A 228 -4.91 20.82 -9.94
N GLY A 229 -5.90 19.94 -9.91
CA GLY A 229 -6.18 18.97 -10.97
C GLY A 229 -5.41 17.65 -10.85
N ALA A 230 -5.04 17.23 -9.63
CA ALA A 230 -4.45 15.91 -9.39
C ALA A 230 -5.41 14.80 -9.79
N LYS A 231 -4.89 13.77 -10.48
CA LYS A 231 -5.62 12.60 -10.94
C LYS A 231 -5.30 11.42 -10.02
N PHE A 232 -6.34 10.78 -9.50
CA PHE A 232 -6.25 9.52 -8.75
C PHE A 232 -7.61 8.81 -8.74
N ASP A 233 -7.63 7.50 -8.55
CA ASP A 233 -8.84 6.70 -8.40
C ASP A 233 -9.09 6.31 -6.94
N ILE A 234 -8.02 6.25 -6.14
CA ILE A 234 -8.01 5.79 -4.74
C ILE A 234 -7.08 6.69 -3.93
N ILE A 235 -7.44 6.98 -2.70
CA ILE A 235 -6.54 7.58 -1.72
C ILE A 235 -5.86 6.45 -0.94
N GLY A 236 -4.52 6.42 -0.96
CA GLY A 236 -3.70 5.52 -0.15
C GLY A 236 -3.14 6.20 1.08
N LEU A 237 -3.12 5.50 2.20
CA LEU A 237 -2.62 6.01 3.48
C LEU A 237 -1.69 4.97 4.13
N SER A 238 -0.57 5.42 4.73
CA SER A 238 0.18 4.60 5.69
C SER A 238 -0.32 4.85 7.10
N HIS A 239 -0.40 3.78 7.90
CA HIS A 239 -0.82 3.83 9.29
C HIS A 239 0.00 2.90 10.16
N TYR A 240 0.82 3.46 11.03
CA TYR A 240 1.66 2.73 11.98
C TYR A 240 1.32 3.15 13.42
N PRO A 241 0.44 2.43 14.12
CA PRO A 241 -0.01 2.79 15.48
C PRO A 241 1.14 2.88 16.48
N ASP A 242 2.09 1.94 16.43
CA ASP A 242 3.26 1.93 17.31
C ASP A 242 4.17 3.16 17.10
N TYR A 243 4.32 3.59 15.85
CA TYR A 243 5.08 4.80 15.53
C TYR A 243 4.40 6.07 16.07
N GLU A 244 3.06 6.15 15.98
CA GLU A 244 2.33 7.28 16.56
C GLU A 244 2.45 7.30 18.08
N GLN A 245 2.33 6.15 18.74
CA GLN A 245 2.51 6.04 20.19
C GLN A 245 3.90 6.52 20.61
N TRP A 246 4.93 6.10 19.89
CA TRP A 246 6.31 6.50 20.17
C TRP A 246 6.53 8.02 20.01
N ASN A 247 5.93 8.64 18.97
CA ASN A 247 6.10 10.07 18.69
C ASN A 247 5.16 10.98 19.51
N SER A 248 3.94 10.54 19.77
CA SER A 248 2.85 11.38 20.30
C SER A 248 2.31 10.88 21.63
N ASN A 249 2.79 9.75 22.11
CA ASN A 249 2.29 9.06 23.30
C ASN A 249 0.76 8.79 23.25
N VAL A 250 0.25 8.51 22.06
CA VAL A 250 -1.16 8.20 21.81
C VAL A 250 -1.37 6.69 21.94
N ASP A 251 -2.47 6.28 22.57
CA ASP A 251 -2.83 4.88 22.67
C ASP A 251 -3.17 4.27 21.29
N ASP A 252 -2.77 3.01 21.04
CA ASP A 252 -2.98 2.31 19.78
C ASP A 252 -4.44 2.31 19.30
N ALA A 253 -5.39 2.12 20.24
CA ALA A 253 -6.81 2.12 19.90
C ALA A 253 -7.32 3.52 19.51
N VAL A 254 -6.74 4.57 20.07
CA VAL A 254 -7.02 5.97 19.68
C VAL A 254 -6.40 6.26 18.31
N SER A 255 -5.17 5.82 18.07
CA SER A 255 -4.51 5.91 16.77
C SER A 255 -5.32 5.23 15.67
N ASN A 256 -5.74 3.98 15.88
CA ASN A 256 -6.61 3.25 14.96
C ASN A 256 -7.97 3.95 14.73
N ALA A 257 -8.56 4.53 15.77
CA ALA A 257 -9.81 5.28 15.64
C ALA A 257 -9.63 6.54 14.79
N ASN A 258 -8.51 7.25 14.95
CA ASN A 258 -8.15 8.41 14.15
C ASN A 258 -7.95 8.04 12.67
N ALA A 259 -7.23 6.95 12.40
CA ALA A 259 -7.05 6.44 11.05
C ALA A 259 -8.39 6.04 10.40
N ALA A 260 -9.26 5.36 11.13
CA ALA A 260 -10.60 5.00 10.68
C ALA A 260 -11.44 6.24 10.34
N ASN A 261 -11.35 7.28 11.15
CA ASN A 261 -12.02 8.56 10.89
C ASN A 261 -11.46 9.24 9.63
N SER A 262 -10.14 9.19 9.39
CA SER A 262 -9.52 9.69 8.14
C SER A 262 -10.09 8.96 6.93
N VAL A 263 -10.09 7.63 6.95
CA VAL A 263 -10.61 6.80 5.86
C VAL A 263 -12.07 7.14 5.54
N ALA A 264 -12.92 7.22 6.57
CA ALA A 264 -14.34 7.53 6.40
C ALA A 264 -14.56 8.96 5.86
N THR A 265 -13.82 9.93 6.41
CA THR A 265 -13.93 11.34 6.04
C THR A 265 -13.48 11.60 4.61
N LEU A 266 -12.26 11.16 4.27
CA LEU A 266 -11.69 11.36 2.94
C LEU A 266 -12.49 10.61 1.86
N GLY A 267 -12.87 9.37 2.13
CA GLY A 267 -13.68 8.59 1.18
C GLY A 267 -15.04 9.22 0.89
N LYS A 268 -15.67 9.82 1.90
CA LYS A 268 -16.94 10.54 1.74
C LYS A 268 -16.77 11.88 1.01
N LEU A 269 -15.76 12.67 1.37
CA LEU A 269 -15.56 14.00 0.80
C LEU A 269 -15.18 13.97 -0.68
N TYR A 270 -14.28 13.04 -1.05
CA TYR A 270 -13.78 12.94 -2.43
C TYR A 270 -14.54 11.90 -3.26
N ASN A 271 -15.47 11.15 -2.65
CA ASN A 271 -16.26 10.10 -3.30
C ASN A 271 -15.38 9.08 -4.03
N VAL A 272 -14.29 8.69 -3.39
CA VAL A 272 -13.35 7.65 -3.86
C VAL A 272 -13.11 6.62 -2.76
N PRO A 273 -12.73 5.38 -3.10
CA PRO A 273 -12.24 4.43 -2.11
C PRO A 273 -10.97 4.96 -1.43
N VAL A 274 -10.78 4.55 -0.18
CA VAL A 274 -9.54 4.80 0.58
C VAL A 274 -8.94 3.47 0.98
N MET A 275 -7.62 3.35 0.99
CA MET A 275 -6.91 2.12 1.29
C MET A 275 -5.79 2.41 2.30
N ILE A 276 -5.63 1.55 3.29
CA ILE A 276 -4.41 1.52 4.09
C ILE A 276 -3.37 0.72 3.30
N CYS A 277 -2.48 1.45 2.61
CA CYS A 277 -1.45 0.86 1.75
C CYS A 277 -0.28 0.30 2.52
N GLU A 278 -0.08 0.79 3.75
CA GLU A 278 0.94 0.29 4.67
C GLU A 278 0.44 0.31 6.10
N THR A 279 0.68 -0.76 6.82
CA THR A 279 0.58 -0.85 8.28
C THR A 279 1.59 -1.86 8.79
N GLY A 280 1.88 -1.83 10.06
CA GLY A 280 2.77 -2.76 10.74
C GLY A 280 2.79 -2.48 12.23
N TYR A 281 3.41 -3.38 12.97
CA TYR A 281 3.63 -3.24 14.40
C TYR A 281 4.95 -3.89 14.80
N SER A 282 5.48 -3.55 15.97
CA SER A 282 6.74 -4.08 16.46
C SER A 282 6.77 -5.61 16.47
N THR A 283 7.80 -6.21 15.86
CA THR A 283 8.04 -7.68 15.89
C THR A 283 8.30 -8.21 17.28
N TYR A 284 8.66 -7.35 18.23
CA TYR A 284 9.05 -7.73 19.59
C TYR A 284 7.86 -8.01 20.51
N ASP A 285 6.64 -7.64 20.10
CA ASP A 285 5.40 -7.93 20.84
C ASP A 285 4.29 -8.42 19.91
N PRO A 286 4.35 -9.67 19.41
CA PRO A 286 3.40 -10.19 18.46
C PRO A 286 1.97 -10.35 19.01
N GLU A 287 1.79 -10.50 20.32
CA GLU A 287 0.45 -10.58 20.91
C GLU A 287 -0.22 -9.19 20.96
N ARG A 288 0.53 -8.16 21.26
CA ARG A 288 0.04 -6.78 21.16
C ARG A 288 -0.24 -6.42 19.70
N ALA A 289 0.67 -6.76 18.79
CA ALA A 289 0.48 -6.59 17.35
C ALA A 289 -0.83 -7.25 16.88
N ARG A 290 -1.12 -8.48 17.33
CA ARG A 290 -2.39 -9.17 17.03
C ARG A 290 -3.59 -8.36 17.49
N THR A 291 -3.57 -7.88 18.73
CA THR A 291 -4.68 -7.11 19.30
C THR A 291 -4.91 -5.80 18.55
N VAL A 292 -3.83 -5.09 18.22
CA VAL A 292 -3.86 -3.81 17.50
C VAL A 292 -4.34 -4.00 16.05
N MET A 293 -3.84 -5.03 15.34
CA MET A 293 -4.27 -5.34 13.98
C MET A 293 -5.73 -5.82 13.92
N GLN A 294 -6.19 -6.58 14.93
CA GLN A 294 -7.59 -6.99 15.03
C GLN A 294 -8.53 -5.79 15.18
N ASP A 295 -8.18 -4.82 16.03
CA ASP A 295 -8.94 -3.58 16.20
C ASP A 295 -8.95 -2.76 14.90
N LEU A 296 -7.78 -2.62 14.24
CA LEU A 296 -7.66 -1.90 12.98
C LEU A 296 -8.54 -2.53 11.89
N LEU A 297 -8.41 -3.83 11.65
CA LEU A 297 -9.21 -4.55 10.66
C LEU A 297 -10.70 -4.40 10.92
N LYS A 298 -11.15 -4.61 12.15
CA LYS A 298 -12.55 -4.48 12.54
C LYS A 298 -13.10 -3.08 12.26
N ARG A 299 -12.33 -2.03 12.52
CA ARG A 299 -12.74 -0.65 12.23
C ARG A 299 -12.84 -0.40 10.74
N MET A 300 -11.86 -0.87 9.96
CA MET A 300 -11.82 -0.68 8.51
C MET A 300 -12.92 -1.46 7.78
N GLU A 301 -13.25 -2.67 8.24
CA GLU A 301 -14.39 -3.46 7.72
C GLU A 301 -15.75 -2.77 7.92
N ALA A 302 -15.87 -1.93 8.95
CA ALA A 302 -17.08 -1.16 9.21
C ALA A 302 -17.25 0.08 8.30
N ILE A 303 -16.23 0.44 7.52
CA ILE A 303 -16.22 1.64 6.67
C ILE A 303 -16.43 1.23 5.20
N PRO A 304 -17.59 1.55 4.59
CA PRO A 304 -17.87 1.17 3.21
C PRO A 304 -16.88 1.69 2.18
N GLN A 305 -16.19 2.80 2.48
CA GLN A 305 -15.20 3.41 1.61
C GLN A 305 -13.83 2.76 1.72
N CYS A 306 -13.57 1.94 2.77
CA CYS A 306 -12.29 1.26 2.91
C CYS A 306 -12.17 0.12 1.90
N ALA A 307 -11.19 0.21 1.01
CA ALA A 307 -10.97 -0.79 -0.05
C ALA A 307 -10.02 -1.91 0.37
N GLY A 308 -9.12 -1.70 1.33
CA GLY A 308 -8.17 -2.70 1.75
C GLY A 308 -7.17 -2.22 2.79
N ILE A 309 -6.42 -3.19 3.33
CA ILE A 309 -5.31 -2.99 4.25
C ILE A 309 -4.15 -3.87 3.79
N PHE A 310 -2.93 -3.30 3.73
CA PHE A 310 -1.70 -4.01 3.42
C PHE A 310 -0.73 -3.93 4.60
N TYR A 311 -0.29 -5.10 5.09
CA TYR A 311 0.80 -5.19 6.05
C TYR A 311 2.12 -4.99 5.34
N TRP A 312 2.98 -4.08 5.83
CA TRP A 312 4.25 -3.75 5.21
C TRP A 312 5.36 -4.68 5.71
N GLU A 313 6.00 -5.38 4.79
CA GLU A 313 7.11 -6.31 5.00
C GLU A 313 6.88 -7.27 6.20
N PRO A 314 5.71 -7.98 6.25
CA PRO A 314 5.41 -8.85 7.38
C PRO A 314 6.41 -10.00 7.55
N GLU A 315 7.09 -10.42 6.49
CA GLU A 315 8.05 -11.53 6.49
C GLU A 315 9.32 -11.25 7.27
N THR A 316 9.57 -10.00 7.67
CA THR A 316 10.73 -9.64 8.49
C THR A 316 10.54 -10.04 9.95
N ASP A 317 11.64 -10.32 10.65
CA ASP A 317 11.65 -10.83 12.01
C ASP A 317 12.44 -9.94 13.00
N GLY A 318 12.85 -8.76 12.58
CA GLY A 318 13.69 -7.85 13.37
C GLY A 318 15.16 -8.27 13.51
N LYS A 319 15.54 -9.44 12.98
CA LYS A 319 16.92 -9.96 13.00
C LYS A 319 17.62 -9.81 11.67
N TRP A 320 16.93 -10.20 10.58
CA TRP A 320 17.42 -9.94 9.24
C TRP A 320 17.27 -8.48 8.88
N LYS A 321 18.27 -7.93 8.23
CA LYS A 321 18.20 -6.60 7.63
C LYS A 321 19.12 -6.54 6.40
N PRO A 322 18.72 -5.79 5.36
CA PRO A 322 19.59 -5.56 4.21
C PRO A 322 20.88 -4.84 4.64
N ALA A 323 21.99 -5.15 3.99
CA ALA A 323 23.29 -4.56 4.31
C ALA A 323 23.31 -3.02 4.23
N TYR A 324 22.53 -2.45 3.33
CA TYR A 324 22.42 -1.00 3.12
C TYR A 324 21.59 -0.27 4.19
N TYR A 325 20.82 -1.00 4.99
CA TYR A 325 19.87 -0.43 5.96
C TYR A 325 20.55 0.26 7.16
N ASN A 326 21.82 -0.04 7.39
CA ASN A 326 22.60 0.59 8.47
C ASN A 326 22.67 2.12 8.39
N ASN A 327 22.29 2.71 7.25
CA ASN A 327 22.39 4.16 6.99
C ASN A 327 21.03 4.89 7.10
N ILE A 328 19.92 4.21 7.36
CA ILE A 328 18.56 4.82 7.29
C ILE A 328 18.06 5.32 8.65
N GLY A 329 18.69 4.91 9.75
CA GLY A 329 18.50 5.56 11.05
C GLY A 329 17.27 5.13 11.86
N TRP A 330 16.40 4.23 11.36
CA TRP A 330 15.30 3.62 12.09
C TRP A 330 15.11 2.14 11.71
N ASP A 331 14.54 1.37 12.61
CA ASP A 331 14.52 -0.08 12.51
C ASP A 331 13.24 -0.58 11.82
N ALA A 332 12.98 -0.15 10.56
CA ALA A 332 11.79 -0.54 9.82
C ALA A 332 11.65 -2.07 9.67
N TYR A 333 12.76 -2.79 9.54
CA TYR A 333 12.76 -4.27 9.53
C TYR A 333 12.22 -4.88 10.85
N SER A 334 12.04 -4.09 11.91
CA SER A 334 11.44 -4.52 13.17
C SER A 334 9.91 -4.35 13.22
N MET A 335 9.29 -3.91 12.13
CA MET A 335 7.84 -3.75 12.00
C MET A 335 7.17 -4.95 11.33
N GLY A 336 7.88 -6.05 11.13
CA GLY A 336 7.36 -7.28 10.54
C GLY A 336 6.52 -8.12 11.50
N ALA A 337 6.16 -9.32 11.05
CA ALA A 337 5.25 -10.21 11.75
C ALA A 337 5.67 -11.68 11.70
N PHE A 338 6.96 -11.92 11.46
CA PHE A 338 7.54 -13.27 11.44
C PHE A 338 8.54 -13.43 12.58
N SER A 339 8.83 -14.68 12.90
CA SER A 339 9.92 -15.11 13.78
C SER A 339 10.52 -16.38 13.23
N GLU A 340 11.82 -16.38 12.97
CA GLU A 340 12.55 -17.52 12.42
C GLU A 340 11.89 -18.12 11.16
N GLY A 341 11.47 -17.23 10.25
CA GLY A 341 10.80 -17.59 9.00
C GLY A 341 9.36 -18.07 9.14
N ARG A 342 8.73 -17.92 10.30
CA ARG A 342 7.35 -18.35 10.58
C ARG A 342 6.46 -17.17 10.90
N PRO A 343 5.19 -17.16 10.43
CA PRO A 343 4.23 -16.13 10.83
C PRO A 343 3.94 -16.22 12.32
N THR A 344 3.88 -15.06 12.99
CA THR A 344 3.52 -14.94 14.40
C THR A 344 2.03 -14.63 14.57
N ALA A 345 1.59 -14.53 15.83
CA ALA A 345 0.22 -14.15 16.17
C ALA A 345 -0.22 -12.80 15.59
N ALA A 346 0.72 -11.90 15.24
CA ALA A 346 0.43 -10.61 14.60
C ALA A 346 -0.39 -10.74 13.30
N LEU A 347 -0.27 -11.88 12.59
CA LEU A 347 -0.99 -12.15 11.35
C LEU A 347 -2.29 -12.94 11.52
N ASP A 348 -2.62 -13.40 12.71
CA ASP A 348 -3.87 -14.14 12.95
C ASP A 348 -5.13 -13.36 12.54
N PRO A 349 -5.23 -12.03 12.76
CA PRO A 349 -6.39 -11.25 12.31
C PRO A 349 -6.59 -11.22 10.79
N PHE A 350 -5.56 -11.54 10.01
CA PHE A 350 -5.64 -11.63 8.55
C PHE A 350 -6.11 -13.02 8.07
N ARG A 351 -6.05 -14.04 8.95
CA ARG A 351 -6.59 -15.36 8.68
C ARG A 351 -8.10 -15.28 8.82
N ASP A 352 -8.82 -15.61 7.77
CA ASP A 352 -10.27 -15.69 7.68
C ASP A 352 -11.07 -14.38 7.89
N GLY A 353 -11.74 -13.98 6.82
CA GLY A 353 -12.73 -12.91 6.83
C GLY A 353 -14.01 -13.20 7.64
N ASN A 354 -14.06 -14.34 8.35
CA ASN A 354 -15.12 -14.73 9.26
C ASN A 354 -14.47 -15.10 10.59
N GLY A 355 -14.49 -14.23 11.58
CA GLY A 355 -13.93 -14.41 12.92
C GLY A 355 -14.26 -15.73 13.64
N ALA A 356 -13.93 -16.84 13.04
CA ALA A 356 -13.92 -18.14 13.66
C ALA A 356 -12.57 -18.35 14.32
N VAL A 357 -12.48 -17.96 15.59
CA VAL A 357 -11.48 -18.49 16.51
C VAL A 357 -11.70 -20.00 16.53
N SER A 358 -10.85 -20.75 15.81
CA SER A 358 -10.71 -22.17 16.12
C SER A 358 -9.99 -22.22 17.48
N GLU A 359 -10.73 -22.46 18.54
CA GLU A 359 -10.17 -22.93 19.81
C GLU A 359 -9.32 -24.17 19.47
N ILE A 360 -8.00 -24.01 19.47
CA ILE A 360 -7.10 -25.14 19.56
C ILE A 360 -7.25 -25.63 20.98
N ALA A 361 -8.02 -26.71 21.15
CA ALA A 361 -8.10 -27.45 22.40
C ALA A 361 -6.66 -27.83 22.80
N ALA A 362 -6.27 -27.38 23.97
CA ALA A 362 -5.11 -27.91 24.66
C ALA A 362 -5.46 -29.33 25.12
N ASP A 363 -4.77 -30.31 24.56
CA ASP A 363 -4.58 -31.66 25.15
C ASP A 363 -3.09 -31.87 25.43
#